data_aa78d7b7a4f40798749fdabe4875f235
#
_entry.id   aa78d7b7a4f40798749fdabe4875f235
#
_cell.length_a   1.000
_cell.length_b   1.000
_cell.length_c   1.000
_cell.angle_alpha   90.00
_cell.angle_beta   90.00
_cell.angle_gamma   90.00
#
_symmetry.space_group_name_H-M   'P 1'
#
loop_
_entity.id
_entity.type
_entity.pdbx_description
1 polymer ?
#
loop_
_entity_poly.entity_id
_entity_poly.type
_entity_poly.pdbx_seq_one_letter_code
_entity_poly.pdbx_strand_id
1 'polypeptide(L)'
;RGKYRSRDIESLLEEAKKLKEAGVKELVVIAQDTSVYGRDLYGKPNLAGLLEGLAQIDFDWIRFMYSYPEGISQEIVDVVAKYDNICSYFDIPMQHASDRILKLMNRKTSRQELKDKVDMIRSRIPDATIRTTFIVGFPGERDEDFEELIDFVEEMKLDRMGAFTYSREEDTPADKLDGHLCQEIKDERLQRLMMVQQVISEELNRKKIGKIFKVLIEDQVDDSLYIGRTQCDAEDIDSVIYVESRQNLEIGDFVNVVVKEAFEYDLKGCLEDN
;
A
#
# COMPACT_ATOMS: atom_id res chain seq x y z
N ARG A 1 -18.84 15.47 -4.49
CA ARG A 1 -17.48 16.00 -4.48
C ARG A 1 -17.26 16.80 -5.77
N GLY A 2 -16.51 17.91 -5.72
CA GLY A 2 -16.31 18.81 -6.87
C GLY A 2 -15.47 18.18 -8.00
N LYS A 3 -15.17 19.01 -9.03
CA LYS A 3 -14.28 18.60 -10.12
C LYS A 3 -12.87 18.35 -9.59
N TYR A 4 -12.15 17.41 -10.19
CA TYR A 4 -10.75 17.12 -9.94
C TYR A 4 -9.90 18.41 -10.12
N ARG A 5 -9.04 18.70 -9.16
CA ARG A 5 -8.15 19.87 -9.17
C ARG A 5 -6.80 19.50 -8.57
N SER A 6 -5.76 19.62 -9.36
CA SER A 6 -4.37 19.50 -8.91
C SER A 6 -3.82 20.85 -8.44
N ARG A 7 -2.84 20.81 -7.54
CA ARG A 7 -1.94 21.93 -7.27
C ARG A 7 -0.74 21.82 -8.21
N ASP A 8 -0.15 22.95 -8.58
CA ASP A 8 1.07 22.96 -9.39
C ASP A 8 2.27 22.37 -8.62
N ILE A 9 3.24 21.83 -9.37
CA ILE A 9 4.42 21.18 -8.80
C ILE A 9 5.23 22.17 -7.94
N GLU A 10 5.41 23.38 -8.39
CA GLU A 10 6.20 24.40 -7.71
C GLU A 10 5.65 24.67 -6.32
N SER A 11 4.33 24.86 -6.20
CA SER A 11 3.65 25.07 -4.91
C SER A 11 3.80 23.87 -3.97
N LEU A 12 3.73 22.63 -4.50
CA LEU A 12 3.90 21.41 -3.70
C LEU A 12 5.35 21.24 -3.23
N LEU A 13 6.33 21.55 -4.08
CA LEU A 13 7.76 21.50 -3.71
C LEU A 13 8.12 22.57 -2.66
N GLU A 14 7.54 23.76 -2.74
CA GLU A 14 7.73 24.79 -1.71
C GLU A 14 7.15 24.37 -0.36
N GLU A 15 5.98 23.75 -0.35
CA GLU A 15 5.39 23.20 0.88
C GLU A 15 6.25 22.07 1.45
N ALA A 16 6.68 21.14 0.61
CA ALA A 16 7.55 20.04 1.02
C ALA A 16 8.87 20.53 1.63
N LYS A 17 9.51 21.58 1.07
CA LYS A 17 10.71 22.19 1.66
C LYS A 17 10.45 22.73 3.07
N LYS A 18 9.33 23.43 3.28
CA LYS A 18 8.95 23.94 4.60
C LYS A 18 8.71 22.81 5.60
N LEU A 19 8.09 21.69 5.18
CA LEU A 19 7.92 20.52 6.01
C LEU A 19 9.27 19.89 6.41
N LYS A 20 10.20 19.77 5.44
CA LYS A 20 11.56 19.29 5.73
C LYS A 20 12.31 20.20 6.70
N GLU A 21 12.25 21.53 6.51
CA GLU A 21 12.83 22.53 7.43
C GLU A 21 12.22 22.45 8.85
N ALA A 22 10.94 22.05 8.96
CA ALA A 22 10.27 21.78 10.23
C ALA A 22 10.65 20.42 10.88
N GLY A 23 11.53 19.63 10.24
CA GLY A 23 12.03 18.37 10.78
C GLY A 23 11.22 17.12 10.41
N VAL A 24 10.27 17.23 9.46
CA VAL A 24 9.50 16.07 8.99
C VAL A 24 10.44 15.03 8.36
N LYS A 25 10.34 13.79 8.79
CA LYS A 25 11.16 12.66 8.35
C LYS A 25 10.55 11.92 7.16
N GLU A 26 9.27 11.62 7.21
CA GLU A 26 8.52 10.98 6.13
C GLU A 26 7.47 11.92 5.55
N LEU A 27 7.45 12.04 4.23
CA LEU A 27 6.43 12.77 3.49
C LEU A 27 5.47 11.78 2.82
N VAL A 28 4.19 11.84 3.18
CA VAL A 28 3.15 11.01 2.55
C VAL A 28 2.31 11.84 1.58
N VAL A 29 2.38 11.49 0.30
CA VAL A 29 1.60 12.12 -0.77
C VAL A 29 0.27 11.42 -0.90
N ILE A 30 -0.82 12.12 -0.66
CA ILE A 30 -2.18 11.58 -0.69
C ILE A 30 -3.12 12.38 -1.60
N ALA A 31 -4.05 11.69 -2.21
CA ALA A 31 -5.22 12.24 -2.90
C ALA A 31 -6.32 11.18 -2.92
N GLN A 32 -7.47 11.43 -3.57
CA GLN A 32 -8.44 10.37 -3.86
C GLN A 32 -7.93 9.37 -4.90
N ASP A 33 -7.09 9.85 -5.80
CA ASP A 33 -6.34 9.08 -6.78
C ASP A 33 -5.10 9.90 -7.14
N THR A 34 -3.95 9.47 -6.61
CA THR A 34 -2.67 10.15 -6.87
C THR A 34 -2.16 9.89 -8.27
N SER A 35 -2.52 8.76 -8.87
CA SER A 35 -2.01 8.33 -10.18
C SER A 35 -2.40 9.25 -11.33
N VAL A 36 -3.49 10.04 -11.17
CA VAL A 36 -3.95 11.01 -12.19
C VAL A 36 -3.50 12.44 -11.89
N TYR A 37 -2.61 12.65 -10.91
CA TYR A 37 -2.12 13.98 -10.54
C TYR A 37 -1.63 14.77 -11.76
N GLY A 38 -1.98 16.05 -11.83
CA GLY A 38 -1.54 16.97 -12.88
C GLY A 38 -2.28 16.87 -14.20
N ARG A 39 -3.20 15.91 -14.36
CA ARG A 39 -3.93 15.72 -15.62
C ARG A 39 -4.71 16.97 -16.06
N ASP A 40 -5.28 17.70 -15.10
CA ASP A 40 -6.02 18.95 -15.34
C ASP A 40 -5.11 20.15 -15.62
N LEU A 41 -3.87 20.14 -15.14
CA LEU A 41 -2.90 21.20 -15.34
C LEU A 41 -2.04 20.99 -16.59
N TYR A 42 -1.58 19.76 -16.84
CA TYR A 42 -0.59 19.44 -17.86
C TYR A 42 -1.14 18.65 -19.04
N GLY A 43 -2.46 18.37 -19.05
CA GLY A 43 -3.13 17.58 -20.10
C GLY A 43 -2.86 16.07 -20.03
N LYS A 44 -1.96 15.63 -19.16
CA LYS A 44 -1.63 14.21 -18.86
C LYS A 44 -1.28 14.04 -17.37
N PRO A 45 -1.43 12.82 -16.82
CA PRO A 45 -0.92 12.51 -15.48
C PRO A 45 0.58 12.81 -15.37
N ASN A 46 1.01 13.34 -14.21
CA ASN A 46 2.41 13.74 -13.97
C ASN A 46 2.86 13.42 -12.53
N LEU A 47 2.38 12.32 -11.94
CA LEU A 47 2.85 11.90 -10.62
C LEU A 47 4.35 11.59 -10.63
N ALA A 48 4.87 10.98 -11.68
CA ALA A 48 6.31 10.70 -11.81
C ALA A 48 7.15 11.98 -11.71
N GLY A 49 6.75 13.05 -12.40
CA GLY A 49 7.45 14.35 -12.31
C GLY A 49 7.36 15.00 -10.94
N LEU A 50 6.23 14.85 -10.23
CA LEU A 50 6.10 15.31 -8.83
C LEU A 50 7.03 14.51 -7.92
N LEU A 51 7.01 13.19 -7.99
CA LEU A 51 7.86 12.31 -7.17
C LEU A 51 9.36 12.59 -7.43
N GLU A 52 9.75 12.79 -8.68
CA GLU A 52 11.12 13.14 -9.03
C GLU A 52 11.55 14.49 -8.42
N GLY A 53 10.67 15.49 -8.43
CA GLY A 53 10.91 16.79 -7.77
C GLY A 53 11.01 16.66 -6.25
N LEU A 54 10.12 15.89 -5.62
CA LEU A 54 10.13 15.64 -4.18
C LEU A 54 11.37 14.86 -3.75
N ALA A 55 11.85 13.91 -4.55
CA ALA A 55 13.05 13.13 -4.27
C ALA A 55 14.33 13.96 -4.15
N GLN A 56 14.34 15.18 -4.71
CA GLN A 56 15.46 16.14 -4.55
C GLN A 56 15.43 16.87 -3.20
N ILE A 57 14.34 16.74 -2.45
CA ILE A 57 14.20 17.31 -1.11
C ILE A 57 14.54 16.19 -0.14
N ASP A 58 15.66 16.24 0.49
CA ASP A 58 16.33 15.27 1.34
C ASP A 58 15.45 14.68 2.51
N PHE A 59 14.22 14.24 2.20
CA PHE A 59 13.42 13.44 3.14
C PHE A 59 14.03 12.06 3.32
N ASP A 60 13.91 11.51 4.52
CA ASP A 60 14.31 10.12 4.76
C ASP A 60 13.41 9.14 4.02
N TRP A 61 12.09 9.42 3.98
CA TRP A 61 11.12 8.67 3.22
C TRP A 61 10.10 9.59 2.52
N ILE A 62 9.76 9.21 1.30
CA ILE A 62 8.65 9.76 0.52
C ILE A 62 7.76 8.59 0.15
N ARG A 63 6.50 8.63 0.54
CA ARG A 63 5.49 7.63 0.23
C ARG A 63 4.35 8.27 -0.56
N PHE A 64 3.77 7.54 -1.49
CA PHE A 64 2.51 7.94 -2.15
C PHE A 64 1.48 6.83 -1.99
N MET A 65 0.22 7.22 -1.85
CA MET A 65 -0.87 6.28 -1.58
C MET A 65 -2.06 6.55 -2.49
N TYR A 66 -3.00 5.59 -2.52
CA TYR A 66 -4.27 5.69 -3.24
C TYR A 66 -4.09 5.88 -4.75
N SER A 67 -3.36 4.95 -5.39
CA SER A 67 -3.14 4.95 -6.84
C SER A 67 -4.00 3.89 -7.52
N TYR A 68 -4.87 4.30 -8.44
CA TYR A 68 -5.64 3.31 -9.18
C TYR A 68 -4.75 2.50 -10.14
N PRO A 69 -5.07 1.19 -10.34
CA PRO A 69 -4.24 0.31 -11.17
C PRO A 69 -3.96 0.88 -12.56
N GLU A 70 -4.98 1.50 -13.18
CA GLU A 70 -4.90 2.06 -14.53
C GLU A 70 -3.89 3.21 -14.63
N GLY A 71 -3.67 3.94 -13.53
CA GLY A 71 -2.78 5.10 -13.49
C GLY A 71 -1.33 4.77 -13.15
N ILE A 72 -1.01 3.57 -12.67
CA ILE A 72 0.37 3.16 -12.41
C ILE A 72 1.07 2.92 -13.76
N SER A 73 1.98 3.82 -14.12
CA SER A 73 2.76 3.76 -15.35
C SER A 73 4.20 3.29 -15.10
N GLN A 74 4.87 2.85 -16.17
CA GLN A 74 6.29 2.49 -16.11
C GLN A 74 7.13 3.67 -15.62
N GLU A 75 6.78 4.91 -16.00
CA GLU A 75 7.49 6.13 -15.57
C GLU A 75 7.47 6.30 -14.04
N ILE A 76 6.32 6.00 -13.39
CA ILE A 76 6.22 6.04 -11.91
C ILE A 76 7.13 4.98 -11.30
N VAL A 77 7.08 3.74 -11.80
CA VAL A 77 7.91 2.63 -11.30
C VAL A 77 9.39 2.92 -11.48
N ASP A 78 9.80 3.51 -12.61
CA ASP A 78 11.19 3.88 -12.85
C ASP A 78 11.70 4.98 -11.93
N VAL A 79 10.86 5.96 -11.60
CA VAL A 79 11.20 7.02 -10.62
C VAL A 79 11.35 6.41 -9.22
N VAL A 80 10.42 5.55 -8.79
CA VAL A 80 10.53 4.85 -7.50
C VAL A 80 11.81 4.02 -7.44
N ALA A 81 12.13 3.30 -8.51
CA ALA A 81 13.35 2.48 -8.58
C ALA A 81 14.66 3.29 -8.64
N LYS A 82 14.59 4.57 -8.99
CA LYS A 82 15.75 5.46 -9.16
C LYS A 82 16.17 6.14 -7.85
N TYR A 83 15.23 6.42 -6.96
CA TYR A 83 15.46 7.24 -5.77
C TYR A 83 15.23 6.45 -4.49
N ASP A 84 16.29 6.22 -3.71
CA ASP A 84 16.29 5.41 -2.49
C ASP A 84 15.40 6.00 -1.37
N ASN A 85 15.15 7.31 -1.40
CA ASN A 85 14.27 7.98 -0.45
C ASN A 85 12.78 7.90 -0.83
N ILE A 86 12.42 7.35 -1.99
CA ILE A 86 11.03 7.02 -2.30
C ILE A 86 10.78 5.57 -1.87
N CYS A 87 9.82 5.37 -0.96
CA CYS A 87 9.47 4.04 -0.50
C CYS A 87 9.00 3.17 -1.68
N SER A 88 9.60 1.99 -1.83
CA SER A 88 9.18 0.98 -2.81
C SER A 88 7.85 0.33 -2.40
N TYR A 89 6.85 1.16 -2.17
CA TYR A 89 5.54 0.82 -1.63
C TYR A 89 4.45 1.36 -2.56
N PHE A 90 3.60 0.46 -3.05
CA PHE A 90 2.54 0.75 -4.01
C PHE A 90 1.18 0.39 -3.42
N ASP A 91 0.40 1.40 -3.04
CA ASP A 91 -0.97 1.22 -2.57
C ASP A 91 -1.95 1.29 -3.76
N ILE A 92 -2.41 0.12 -4.18
CA ILE A 92 -3.20 -0.09 -5.40
C ILE A 92 -4.52 -0.78 -5.04
N PRO A 93 -5.60 -0.05 -4.77
CA PRO A 93 -6.89 -0.64 -4.40
C PRO A 93 -7.55 -1.34 -5.60
N MET A 94 -7.35 -2.65 -5.72
CA MET A 94 -7.84 -3.48 -6.84
C MET A 94 -9.34 -3.76 -6.76
N GLN A 95 -9.90 -3.80 -5.57
CA GLN A 95 -11.31 -3.98 -5.21
C GLN A 95 -11.85 -5.39 -5.44
N HIS A 96 -11.53 -6.06 -6.54
CA HIS A 96 -11.88 -7.44 -6.87
C HIS A 96 -10.94 -7.98 -7.97
N ALA A 97 -11.02 -9.29 -8.27
CA ALA A 97 -10.24 -9.93 -9.33
C ALA A 97 -11.09 -10.66 -10.37
N SER A 98 -12.40 -10.80 -10.17
CA SER A 98 -13.30 -11.29 -11.23
C SER A 98 -13.64 -10.15 -12.18
N ASP A 99 -13.41 -10.33 -13.48
CA ASP A 99 -13.71 -9.34 -14.52
C ASP A 99 -15.18 -8.94 -14.53
N ARG A 100 -16.07 -9.91 -14.20
CA ARG A 100 -17.51 -9.66 -14.12
C ARG A 100 -17.84 -8.71 -12.97
N ILE A 101 -17.23 -8.91 -11.81
CA ILE A 101 -17.47 -8.05 -10.63
C ILE A 101 -16.79 -6.69 -10.81
N LEU A 102 -15.57 -6.64 -11.34
CA LEU A 102 -14.89 -5.38 -11.68
C LEU A 102 -15.75 -4.52 -12.60
N LYS A 103 -16.38 -5.11 -13.60
CA LYS A 103 -17.32 -4.41 -14.49
C LYS A 103 -18.56 -3.90 -13.76
N LEU A 104 -19.15 -4.68 -12.84
CA LEU A 104 -20.28 -4.26 -12.01
C LEU A 104 -19.90 -3.12 -11.06
N MET A 105 -18.66 -3.12 -10.53
CA MET A 105 -18.07 -2.03 -9.73
C MET A 105 -17.70 -0.81 -10.57
N ASN A 106 -17.95 -0.82 -11.89
CA ASN A 106 -17.53 0.22 -12.83
C ASN A 106 -16.01 0.46 -12.83
N ARG A 107 -15.22 -0.59 -12.59
CA ARG A 107 -13.76 -0.54 -12.74
C ARG A 107 -13.38 -0.74 -14.20
N LYS A 108 -12.33 -0.02 -14.62
CA LYS A 108 -11.83 -0.03 -16.01
C LYS A 108 -10.66 -0.99 -16.21
N THR A 109 -10.42 -1.85 -15.24
CA THR A 109 -9.34 -2.83 -15.26
C THR A 109 -9.91 -4.25 -15.31
N SER A 110 -9.12 -5.18 -15.79
CA SER A 110 -9.38 -6.62 -15.83
C SER A 110 -8.40 -7.37 -14.91
N ARG A 111 -8.72 -8.64 -14.62
CA ARG A 111 -7.81 -9.55 -13.88
C ARG A 111 -6.41 -9.59 -14.52
N GLN A 112 -6.35 -9.69 -15.84
CA GLN A 112 -5.07 -9.75 -16.53
C GLN A 112 -4.28 -8.44 -16.41
N GLU A 113 -4.94 -7.29 -16.55
CA GLU A 113 -4.28 -5.99 -16.37
C GLU A 113 -3.79 -5.78 -14.92
N LEU A 114 -4.50 -6.29 -13.91
CA LEU A 114 -4.02 -6.27 -12.53
C LEU A 114 -2.75 -7.11 -12.36
N LYS A 115 -2.69 -8.32 -12.94
CA LYS A 115 -1.48 -9.15 -12.96
C LYS A 115 -0.33 -8.44 -13.65
N ASP A 116 -0.57 -7.91 -14.85
CA ASP A 116 0.43 -7.20 -15.64
C ASP A 116 1.03 -6.02 -14.86
N LYS A 117 0.21 -5.33 -14.03
CA LYS A 117 0.69 -4.25 -13.15
C LYS A 117 1.61 -4.75 -12.05
N VAL A 118 1.23 -5.81 -11.36
CA VAL A 118 2.07 -6.43 -10.32
C VAL A 118 3.39 -6.90 -10.93
N ASP A 119 3.33 -7.57 -12.07
CA ASP A 119 4.52 -8.08 -12.77
C ASP A 119 5.42 -6.94 -13.25
N MET A 120 4.85 -5.85 -13.78
CA MET A 120 5.59 -4.65 -14.18
C MET A 120 6.36 -4.05 -13.00
N ILE A 121 5.72 -3.91 -11.84
CA ILE A 121 6.34 -3.38 -10.64
C ILE A 121 7.46 -4.31 -10.17
N ARG A 122 7.18 -5.60 -9.98
CA ARG A 122 8.14 -6.58 -9.46
C ARG A 122 9.29 -6.87 -10.40
N SER A 123 9.10 -6.78 -11.71
CA SER A 123 10.20 -6.93 -12.67
C SER A 123 11.23 -5.80 -12.56
N ARG A 124 10.80 -4.60 -12.16
CA ARG A 124 11.67 -3.43 -12.00
C ARG A 124 12.19 -3.28 -10.56
N ILE A 125 11.35 -3.61 -9.57
CA ILE A 125 11.64 -3.53 -8.14
C ILE A 125 11.21 -4.85 -7.48
N PRO A 126 12.07 -5.88 -7.46
CA PRO A 126 11.71 -7.22 -6.99
C PRO A 126 11.20 -7.28 -5.54
N ASP A 127 11.70 -6.40 -4.68
CA ASP A 127 11.32 -6.31 -3.25
C ASP A 127 10.25 -5.22 -3.01
N ALA A 128 9.53 -4.76 -4.06
CA ALA A 128 8.45 -3.78 -3.90
C ALA A 128 7.33 -4.35 -3.03
N THR A 129 6.86 -3.56 -2.08
CA THR A 129 5.66 -3.86 -1.30
C THR A 129 4.43 -3.42 -2.08
N ILE A 130 3.54 -4.35 -2.36
CA ILE A 130 2.25 -4.06 -3.00
C ILE A 130 1.15 -4.23 -1.97
N ARG A 131 0.48 -3.11 -1.69
CA ARG A 131 -0.71 -3.05 -0.85
C ARG A 131 -1.97 -2.97 -1.69
N THR A 132 -3.00 -3.66 -1.28
CA THR A 132 -4.30 -3.61 -1.94
C THR A 132 -5.47 -3.67 -0.96
N THR A 133 -6.65 -3.39 -1.49
CA THR A 133 -7.91 -3.55 -0.78
C THR A 133 -8.89 -4.28 -1.68
N PHE A 134 -9.60 -5.27 -1.10
CA PHE A 134 -10.68 -5.99 -1.77
C PHE A 134 -12.02 -5.77 -1.06
N ILE A 135 -13.10 -5.92 -1.82
CA ILE A 135 -14.47 -5.90 -1.33
C ILE A 135 -15.12 -7.22 -1.70
N VAL A 136 -15.59 -7.96 -0.71
CA VAL A 136 -16.33 -9.21 -0.89
C VAL A 136 -17.83 -9.01 -0.67
N GLY A 137 -18.63 -9.86 -1.31
CA GLY A 137 -20.07 -9.79 -1.19
C GLY A 137 -20.72 -8.63 -1.92
N PHE A 138 -20.08 -8.14 -2.99
CA PHE A 138 -20.67 -7.13 -3.87
C PHE A 138 -21.97 -7.67 -4.51
N PRO A 139 -23.01 -6.81 -4.76
CA PRO A 139 -24.25 -7.27 -5.35
C PRO A 139 -24.03 -8.07 -6.63
N GLY A 140 -24.60 -9.28 -6.67
CA GLY A 140 -24.46 -10.22 -7.78
C GLY A 140 -23.17 -11.04 -7.78
N GLU A 141 -22.28 -10.94 -6.78
CA GLU A 141 -21.11 -11.80 -6.64
C GLU A 141 -21.53 -13.25 -6.39
N ARG A 142 -21.05 -14.17 -7.23
CA ARG A 142 -21.30 -15.61 -7.16
C ARG A 142 -20.13 -16.32 -6.49
N ASP A 143 -20.28 -17.60 -6.20
CA ASP A 143 -19.20 -18.40 -5.62
C ASP A 143 -18.01 -18.51 -6.59
N GLU A 144 -18.26 -18.64 -7.89
CA GLU A 144 -17.19 -18.69 -8.90
C GLU A 144 -16.38 -17.37 -8.95
N ASP A 145 -17.03 -16.22 -8.80
CA ASP A 145 -16.33 -14.94 -8.75
C ASP A 145 -15.45 -14.80 -7.50
N PHE A 146 -15.94 -15.31 -6.39
CA PHE A 146 -15.18 -15.32 -5.14
C PHE A 146 -13.98 -16.28 -5.21
N GLU A 147 -14.15 -17.48 -5.80
CA GLU A 147 -13.02 -18.40 -6.04
C GLU A 147 -11.97 -17.74 -6.98
N GLU A 148 -12.39 -17.05 -8.03
CA GLU A 148 -11.46 -16.28 -8.87
C GLU A 148 -10.65 -15.25 -8.08
N LEU A 149 -11.24 -14.64 -7.05
CA LEU A 149 -10.54 -13.70 -6.17
C LEU A 149 -9.53 -14.44 -5.28
N ILE A 150 -9.90 -15.58 -4.70
CA ILE A 150 -9.00 -16.44 -3.90
C ILE A 150 -7.80 -16.86 -4.73
N ASP A 151 -8.04 -17.44 -5.93
CA ASP A 151 -6.99 -17.86 -6.84
C ASP A 151 -6.02 -16.70 -7.19
N PHE A 152 -6.58 -15.50 -7.39
CA PHE A 152 -5.77 -14.31 -7.68
C PHE A 152 -4.85 -13.94 -6.50
N VAL A 153 -5.37 -13.95 -5.28
CA VAL A 153 -4.60 -13.60 -4.08
C VAL A 153 -3.50 -14.63 -3.82
N GLU A 154 -3.79 -15.92 -3.99
CA GLU A 154 -2.81 -17.01 -3.85
C GLU A 154 -1.69 -16.91 -4.93
N GLU A 155 -2.06 -16.56 -6.16
CA GLU A 155 -1.12 -16.42 -7.27
C GLU A 155 -0.23 -15.17 -7.10
N MET A 156 -0.83 -14.03 -6.78
CA MET A 156 -0.12 -12.75 -6.73
C MET A 156 0.69 -12.55 -5.45
N LYS A 157 0.33 -13.21 -4.35
CA LYS A 157 1.02 -13.11 -3.04
C LYS A 157 1.32 -11.66 -2.69
N LEU A 158 0.26 -10.86 -2.53
CA LEU A 158 0.38 -9.45 -2.23
C LEU A 158 0.88 -9.23 -0.80
N ASP A 159 1.73 -8.23 -0.60
CA ASP A 159 2.45 -8.04 0.67
C ASP A 159 1.54 -7.54 1.78
N ARG A 160 0.64 -6.63 1.45
CA ARG A 160 -0.34 -6.04 2.37
C ARG A 160 -1.72 -6.07 1.73
N MET A 161 -2.70 -6.62 2.43
CA MET A 161 -4.06 -6.70 1.93
C MET A 161 -5.06 -6.38 3.03
N GLY A 162 -5.91 -5.39 2.79
CA GLY A 162 -7.15 -5.19 3.53
C GLY A 162 -8.34 -5.75 2.75
N ALA A 163 -9.34 -6.25 3.45
CA ALA A 163 -10.59 -6.66 2.84
C ALA A 163 -11.79 -6.20 3.66
N PHE A 164 -12.90 -5.88 2.99
CA PHE A 164 -14.13 -5.43 3.60
C PHE A 164 -15.33 -6.14 2.98
N THR A 165 -16.37 -6.34 3.77
CA THR A 165 -17.67 -6.72 3.22
C THR A 165 -18.30 -5.51 2.52
N TYR A 166 -18.98 -5.75 1.40
CA TYR A 166 -19.76 -4.69 0.76
C TYR A 166 -20.81 -4.15 1.73
N SER A 167 -20.77 -2.83 1.97
CA SER A 167 -21.79 -2.08 2.70
C SER A 167 -22.72 -1.39 1.72
N ARG A 168 -24.01 -1.53 1.95
CA ARG A 168 -25.06 -0.92 1.11
C ARG A 168 -25.18 0.56 1.45
N GLU A 169 -24.89 1.42 0.47
CA GLU A 169 -24.99 2.87 0.60
C GLU A 169 -26.16 3.36 -0.27
N GLU A 170 -27.16 3.97 0.35
CA GLU A 170 -28.35 4.52 -0.33
C GLU A 170 -27.95 5.49 -1.46
N ASP A 171 -28.76 5.53 -2.50
CA ASP A 171 -28.58 6.38 -3.68
C ASP A 171 -27.34 6.12 -4.54
N THR A 172 -26.59 5.06 -4.27
CA THR A 172 -25.47 4.65 -5.14
C THR A 172 -25.97 3.76 -6.28
N PRO A 173 -25.22 3.68 -7.41
CA PRO A 173 -25.53 2.70 -8.46
C PRO A 173 -25.53 1.26 -7.94
N ALA A 174 -24.65 0.92 -7.02
CA ALA A 174 -24.56 -0.42 -6.45
C ALA A 174 -25.76 -0.79 -5.57
N ASP A 175 -26.37 0.18 -4.89
CA ASP A 175 -27.59 -0.02 -4.12
C ASP A 175 -28.76 -0.54 -4.97
N LYS A 176 -28.79 -0.16 -6.26
CA LYS A 176 -29.85 -0.50 -7.21
C LYS A 176 -29.62 -1.81 -7.96
N LEU A 177 -28.50 -2.46 -7.73
CA LEU A 177 -28.22 -3.77 -8.34
C LEU A 177 -29.03 -4.86 -7.64
N ASP A 178 -29.40 -5.88 -8.40
CA ASP A 178 -29.96 -7.10 -7.87
C ASP A 178 -28.89 -8.03 -7.28
N GLY A 179 -29.32 -9.01 -6.47
CA GLY A 179 -28.41 -10.03 -5.96
C GLY A 179 -27.58 -9.59 -4.77
N HIS A 180 -28.12 -8.72 -3.90
CA HIS A 180 -27.51 -8.41 -2.61
C HIS A 180 -27.42 -9.68 -1.76
N LEU A 181 -26.22 -9.99 -1.28
CA LEU A 181 -25.96 -11.12 -0.41
C LEU A 181 -26.32 -10.81 1.06
N CYS A 182 -26.73 -11.83 1.80
CA CYS A 182 -26.92 -11.69 3.24
C CYS A 182 -25.56 -11.47 3.95
N GLN A 183 -25.60 -10.94 5.16
CA GLN A 183 -24.38 -10.59 5.89
C GLN A 183 -23.53 -11.81 6.21
N GLU A 184 -24.17 -12.93 6.52
CA GLU A 184 -23.51 -14.19 6.86
C GLU A 184 -22.59 -14.69 5.75
N ILE A 185 -23.05 -14.65 4.49
CA ILE A 185 -22.22 -15.02 3.32
C ILE A 185 -21.04 -14.05 3.13
N LYS A 186 -21.30 -12.75 3.33
CA LYS A 186 -20.22 -11.74 3.21
C LYS A 186 -19.14 -11.96 4.28
N ASP A 187 -19.55 -12.24 5.52
CA ASP A 187 -18.64 -12.45 6.65
C ASP A 187 -17.84 -13.74 6.46
N GLU A 188 -18.47 -14.81 5.96
CA GLU A 188 -17.79 -16.08 5.61
C GLU A 188 -16.72 -15.84 4.52
N ARG A 189 -17.06 -15.12 3.45
CA ARG A 189 -16.11 -14.78 2.38
C ARG A 189 -14.97 -13.92 2.88
N LEU A 190 -15.26 -12.91 3.70
CA LEU A 190 -14.24 -12.05 4.30
C LEU A 190 -13.27 -12.89 5.16
N GLN A 191 -13.81 -13.73 6.04
CA GLN A 191 -13.00 -14.58 6.91
C GLN A 191 -12.12 -15.52 6.09
N ARG A 192 -12.66 -16.17 5.07
CA ARG A 192 -11.91 -17.09 4.20
C ARG A 192 -10.80 -16.37 3.44
N LEU A 193 -11.08 -15.19 2.87
CA LEU A 193 -10.10 -14.39 2.17
C LEU A 193 -8.95 -13.93 3.09
N MET A 194 -9.29 -13.48 4.31
CA MET A 194 -8.29 -13.06 5.29
C MET A 194 -7.44 -14.21 5.81
N MET A 195 -8.00 -15.44 5.94
CA MET A 195 -7.20 -16.62 6.29
C MET A 195 -6.16 -16.96 5.20
N VAL A 196 -6.52 -16.86 3.93
CA VAL A 196 -5.57 -17.04 2.82
C VAL A 196 -4.44 -15.98 2.89
N GLN A 197 -4.80 -14.72 3.07
CA GLN A 197 -3.82 -13.65 3.18
C GLN A 197 -2.92 -13.79 4.41
N GLN A 198 -3.43 -14.25 5.54
CA GLN A 198 -2.63 -14.49 6.74
C GLN A 198 -1.48 -15.46 6.46
N VAL A 199 -1.77 -16.58 5.78
CA VAL A 199 -0.74 -17.55 5.39
C VAL A 199 0.31 -16.94 4.45
N ILE A 200 -0.14 -16.15 3.47
CA ILE A 200 0.75 -15.46 2.53
C ILE A 200 1.64 -14.44 3.26
N SER A 201 1.04 -13.64 4.15
CA SER A 201 1.77 -12.64 4.92
C SER A 201 2.85 -13.27 5.80
N GLU A 202 2.52 -14.36 6.50
CA GLU A 202 3.50 -15.10 7.29
C GLU A 202 4.65 -15.66 6.43
N GLU A 203 4.33 -16.25 5.26
CA GLU A 203 5.35 -16.74 4.33
C GLU A 203 6.30 -15.63 3.87
N LEU A 204 5.75 -14.46 3.51
CA LEU A 204 6.53 -13.30 3.05
C LEU A 204 7.36 -12.71 4.20
N ASN A 205 6.82 -12.60 5.39
CA ASN A 205 7.53 -12.09 6.56
C ASN A 205 8.68 -13.02 6.96
N ARG A 206 8.51 -14.34 6.91
CA ARG A 206 9.60 -15.31 7.18
C ARG A 206 10.80 -15.12 6.26
N LYS A 207 10.59 -14.69 5.00
CA LYS A 207 11.69 -14.38 4.05
C LYS A 207 12.50 -13.14 4.42
N LYS A 208 12.00 -12.34 5.36
CA LYS A 208 12.69 -11.15 5.88
C LYS A 208 13.65 -11.48 7.04
N ILE A 209 13.56 -12.66 7.65
CA ILE A 209 14.46 -13.08 8.74
C ILE A 209 15.91 -13.04 8.26
N GLY A 210 16.78 -12.41 9.06
CA GLY A 210 18.20 -12.19 8.77
C GLY A 210 18.50 -11.00 7.85
N LYS A 211 17.49 -10.38 7.25
CA LYS A 211 17.67 -9.14 6.48
C LYS A 211 17.73 -7.93 7.39
N ILE A 212 18.40 -6.88 6.92
CA ILE A 212 18.51 -5.58 7.60
C ILE A 212 17.51 -4.63 6.96
N PHE A 213 16.77 -3.92 7.81
CA PHE A 213 15.85 -2.85 7.39
C PHE A 213 16.18 -1.54 8.11
N LYS A 214 16.08 -0.43 7.37
CA LYS A 214 16.00 0.91 7.96
C LYS A 214 14.62 1.03 8.62
N VAL A 215 14.58 1.34 9.90
CA VAL A 215 13.36 1.40 10.73
C VAL A 215 13.23 2.79 11.33
N LEU A 216 12.07 3.39 11.19
CA LEU A 216 11.67 4.59 11.91
C LEU A 216 11.10 4.18 13.27
N ILE A 217 11.67 4.68 14.35
CA ILE A 217 11.16 4.45 15.71
C ILE A 217 9.96 5.37 15.96
N GLU A 218 8.82 4.79 16.34
CA GLU A 218 7.55 5.53 16.49
C GLU A 218 7.01 5.50 17.92
N ASP A 219 7.37 4.46 18.71
CA ASP A 219 6.93 4.37 20.10
C ASP A 219 7.92 3.56 20.95
N GLN A 220 7.82 3.68 22.27
CA GLN A 220 8.59 2.94 23.25
C GLN A 220 7.66 2.15 24.16
N VAL A 221 7.82 0.82 24.19
CA VAL A 221 7.00 -0.07 25.05
C VAL A 221 7.59 -0.15 26.46
N ASP A 222 8.91 -0.32 26.57
CA ASP A 222 9.66 -0.35 27.83
C ASP A 222 11.11 0.12 27.61
N ASP A 223 11.97 -0.01 28.64
CA ASP A 223 13.37 0.47 28.60
C ASP A 223 14.22 -0.20 27.52
N SER A 224 13.79 -1.32 26.93
CA SER A 224 14.56 -2.13 25.98
C SER A 224 13.80 -2.50 24.72
N LEU A 225 12.51 -2.19 24.63
CA LEU A 225 11.63 -2.56 23.54
C LEU A 225 10.95 -1.35 22.93
N TYR A 226 11.14 -1.17 21.64
CA TYR A 226 10.57 -0.09 20.84
C TYR A 226 9.65 -0.65 19.77
N ILE A 227 8.75 0.19 19.28
CA ILE A 227 7.93 -0.05 18.10
C ILE A 227 8.42 0.86 16.99
N GLY A 228 8.57 0.31 15.80
CA GLY A 228 8.92 1.07 14.63
C GLY A 228 8.28 0.52 13.39
N ARG A 229 8.59 1.14 12.28
CA ARG A 229 8.03 0.83 10.98
C ARG A 229 9.13 0.81 9.92
N THR A 230 9.01 -0.12 8.97
CA THR A 230 9.90 -0.16 7.80
C THR A 230 9.32 0.64 6.64
N GLN A 231 10.09 0.86 5.58
CA GLN A 231 9.56 1.45 4.35
C GLN A 231 8.43 0.61 3.70
N CYS A 232 8.29 -0.65 4.11
CA CYS A 232 7.26 -1.57 3.60
C CYS A 232 5.90 -1.38 4.27
N ASP A 233 5.78 -0.44 5.22
CA ASP A 233 4.61 -0.32 6.07
C ASP A 233 4.20 1.16 6.17
N ALA A 234 2.92 1.45 5.94
CA ALA A 234 2.35 2.78 6.12
C ALA A 234 1.86 2.97 7.56
N GLU A 235 2.02 4.20 8.08
CA GLU A 235 1.62 4.60 9.42
C GLU A 235 0.13 4.30 9.69
N ASP A 236 -0.20 3.76 10.85
CA ASP A 236 -1.55 3.42 11.33
C ASP A 236 -2.36 2.44 10.47
N ILE A 237 -1.77 1.92 9.39
CA ILE A 237 -2.49 1.11 8.41
C ILE A 237 -1.93 -0.31 8.33
N ASP A 238 -0.61 -0.44 8.32
CA ASP A 238 0.08 -1.71 8.11
C ASP A 238 0.71 -2.24 9.41
N SER A 239 1.69 -3.09 9.28
CA SER A 239 2.35 -3.83 10.35
C SER A 239 3.46 -3.02 11.02
N VAL A 240 3.91 -3.49 12.18
CA VAL A 240 5.02 -2.90 12.92
C VAL A 240 6.20 -3.86 13.02
N ILE A 241 7.34 -3.30 13.39
CA ILE A 241 8.50 -4.07 13.82
C ILE A 241 8.84 -3.74 15.27
N TYR A 242 8.90 -4.76 16.12
CA TYR A 242 9.38 -4.65 17.49
C TYR A 242 10.91 -4.66 17.48
N VAL A 243 11.53 -3.64 18.07
CA VAL A 243 12.98 -3.44 18.06
C VAL A 243 13.53 -3.60 19.47
N GLU A 244 14.32 -4.66 19.70
CA GLU A 244 15.06 -4.81 20.94
C GLU A 244 16.36 -3.99 20.88
N SER A 245 16.58 -3.13 21.88
CA SER A 245 17.75 -2.30 21.99
C SER A 245 18.20 -2.16 23.45
N ARG A 246 19.52 -2.23 23.67
CA ARG A 246 20.15 -1.85 24.95
C ARG A 246 20.53 -0.37 25.00
N GLN A 247 20.51 0.28 23.84
CA GLN A 247 20.75 1.71 23.69
C GLN A 247 19.42 2.44 23.78
N ASN A 248 19.42 3.62 24.36
CA ASN A 248 18.25 4.48 24.33
C ASN A 248 18.06 5.03 22.92
N LEU A 249 16.86 4.82 22.36
CA LEU A 249 16.47 5.33 21.04
C LEU A 249 15.44 6.46 21.25
N GLU A 250 15.49 7.47 20.40
CA GLU A 250 14.51 8.55 20.43
C GLU A 250 13.41 8.29 19.40
N ILE A 251 12.18 8.67 19.72
CA ILE A 251 11.07 8.62 18.77
C ILE A 251 11.40 9.56 17.60
N GLY A 252 11.25 9.07 16.37
CA GLY A 252 11.63 9.78 15.15
C GLY A 252 13.04 9.43 14.65
N ASP A 253 13.81 8.61 15.37
CA ASP A 253 15.11 8.12 14.90
C ASP A 253 14.95 7.05 13.83
N PHE A 254 15.88 7.04 12.88
CA PHE A 254 16.09 5.94 11.96
C PHE A 254 17.25 5.07 12.40
N VAL A 255 16.99 3.77 12.55
CA VAL A 255 17.99 2.78 12.94
C VAL A 255 17.99 1.59 11.98
N ASN A 256 19.12 0.91 11.86
CA ASN A 256 19.21 -0.35 11.14
C ASN A 256 18.90 -1.51 12.06
N VAL A 257 17.94 -2.35 11.66
CA VAL A 257 17.43 -3.48 12.44
C VAL A 257 17.59 -4.77 11.66
N VAL A 258 18.23 -5.77 12.26
CA VAL A 258 18.27 -7.15 11.76
C VAL A 258 17.02 -7.87 12.22
N VAL A 259 16.18 -8.33 11.29
CA VAL A 259 14.99 -9.13 11.61
C VAL A 259 15.41 -10.49 12.18
N LYS A 260 14.91 -10.84 13.37
CA LYS A 260 15.18 -12.10 14.06
C LYS A 260 13.99 -13.05 14.07
N GLU A 261 12.77 -12.50 14.19
CA GLU A 261 11.55 -13.25 14.24
C GLU A 261 10.50 -12.61 13.31
N ALA A 262 9.60 -13.44 12.80
CA ALA A 262 8.51 -13.03 11.94
C ALA A 262 7.22 -13.70 12.42
N PHE A 263 6.16 -12.91 12.51
CA PHE A 263 4.80 -13.32 12.85
C PHE A 263 3.90 -13.21 11.61
N GLU A 264 2.63 -13.50 11.76
CA GLU A 264 1.67 -13.39 10.66
C GLU A 264 1.69 -12.01 9.99
N TYR A 265 1.78 -10.95 10.79
CA TYR A 265 1.78 -9.58 10.29
C TYR A 265 3.05 -8.82 10.69
N ASP A 266 3.48 -8.91 11.93
CA ASP A 266 4.54 -8.12 12.51
C ASP A 266 5.91 -8.80 12.42
N LEU A 267 6.94 -8.01 12.65
CA LEU A 267 8.34 -8.46 12.73
C LEU A 267 8.91 -8.16 14.11
N LYS A 268 9.99 -8.86 14.45
CA LYS A 268 10.80 -8.53 15.61
C LYS A 268 12.28 -8.62 15.25
N GLY A 269 13.07 -7.69 15.74
CA GLY A 269 14.50 -7.65 15.47
C GLY A 269 15.29 -6.92 16.54
N CYS A 270 16.59 -6.79 16.31
CA CYS A 270 17.50 -6.03 17.15
C CYS A 270 18.35 -5.10 16.28
N LEU A 271 18.96 -4.10 16.90
CA LEU A 271 19.90 -3.22 16.20
C LEU A 271 20.98 -4.06 15.50
N GLU A 272 21.40 -3.60 14.32
CA GLU A 272 22.57 -4.12 13.66
C GLU A 272 23.81 -3.86 14.55
N ASP A 273 24.55 -4.92 14.90
CA ASP A 273 25.81 -4.77 15.63
C ASP A 273 26.83 -4.05 14.74
N ASN A 274 27.32 -2.89 15.19
CA ASN A 274 28.36 -2.11 14.52
C ASN A 274 29.75 -2.78 14.68
#